data_7e42ca7826d484c8fabb7e57fabe4866
#
_entry.id   7e42ca7826d484c8fabb7e57fabe4866
#
_cell.length_a   1.000
_cell.length_b   1.000
_cell.length_c   1.000
_cell.angle_alpha   90.00
_cell.angle_beta   90.00
_cell.angle_gamma   90.00
#
_symmetry.space_group_name_H-M   'P 1'
#
loop_
_entity.id
_entity.type
_entity.pdbx_description
1 polymer ?
#
loop_
_entity_poly.entity_id
_entity_poly.type
_entity_poly.pdbx_seq_one_letter_code
_entity_poly.pdbx_strand_id
1 'polypeptide(L)'
;MPSPLRMKRINDRFKEVLSVILLTKIEDPRLADVSVTDVKVDRELDYANIYVSAPQGRVREKEVLEALNHAAGFLKYELANEIDLRIMPKLRFFWDVTPERADRIDTLLALLREEHKAEEETIENPSDEGEANGSAD
;
A
#
# COMPACT_ATOMS: atom_id res chain seq x y z
N MET A 1 25.17 -9.77 12.40
CA MET A 1 23.87 -9.65 11.69
C MET A 1 22.72 -9.66 12.64
N PRO A 2 21.74 -8.76 12.47
CA PRO A 2 20.56 -8.77 13.34
C PRO A 2 19.74 -10.03 13.14
N SER A 3 19.06 -10.44 14.21
CA SER A 3 18.15 -11.58 14.16
C SER A 3 16.90 -11.21 13.34
N PRO A 4 16.14 -12.21 12.87
CA PRO A 4 14.88 -11.91 12.16
C PRO A 4 13.91 -11.07 12.98
N LEU A 5 13.83 -11.31 14.29
CA LEU A 5 12.95 -10.52 15.15
C LEU A 5 13.43 -9.08 15.25
N ARG A 6 14.72 -8.87 15.38
CA ARG A 6 15.28 -7.53 15.42
C ARG A 6 15.05 -6.80 14.10
N MET A 7 15.20 -7.51 12.97
CA MET A 7 14.95 -6.93 11.66
C MET A 7 13.50 -6.49 11.52
N LYS A 8 12.57 -7.31 12.01
CA LYS A 8 11.16 -6.93 11.99
C LYS A 8 10.92 -5.66 12.79
N ARG A 9 11.51 -5.55 13.96
CA ARG A 9 11.38 -4.35 14.78
C ARG A 9 11.96 -3.11 14.09
N ILE A 10 13.10 -3.27 13.45
CA ILE A 10 13.73 -2.17 12.70
C ILE A 10 12.80 -1.74 11.57
N ASN A 11 12.28 -2.68 10.79
CA ASN A 11 11.39 -2.39 9.68
C ASN A 11 10.12 -1.66 10.15
N ASP A 12 9.52 -2.16 11.22
CA ASP A 12 8.30 -1.57 11.79
C ASP A 12 8.57 -0.16 12.29
N ARG A 13 9.70 0.04 12.95
CA ARG A 13 10.07 1.36 13.46
C ARG A 13 10.32 2.36 12.33
N PHE A 14 11.01 1.93 11.27
CA PHE A 14 11.23 2.76 10.10
C PHE A 14 9.91 3.20 9.49
N LYS A 15 8.99 2.25 9.33
CA LYS A 15 7.68 2.54 8.74
C LYS A 15 6.92 3.56 9.59
N GLU A 16 6.91 3.35 10.89
CA GLU A 16 6.21 4.23 11.82
C GLU A 16 6.76 5.66 11.76
N VAL A 17 8.07 5.78 11.88
CA VAL A 17 8.72 7.09 11.92
C VAL A 17 8.59 7.82 10.59
N LEU A 18 8.81 7.11 9.47
CA LEU A 18 8.64 7.71 8.16
C LEU A 18 7.23 8.20 7.92
N SER A 19 6.23 7.41 8.35
CA SER A 19 4.84 7.80 8.21
C SER A 19 4.56 9.11 8.94
N VAL A 20 5.11 9.25 10.15
CA VAL A 20 4.93 10.47 10.93
C VAL A 20 5.64 11.65 10.27
N ILE A 21 6.87 11.43 9.79
CA ILE A 21 7.63 12.51 9.14
C ILE A 21 6.90 13.02 7.90
N LEU A 22 6.41 12.11 7.06
CA LEU A 22 5.68 12.50 5.85
C LEU A 22 4.40 13.25 6.18
N LEU A 23 3.77 12.90 7.28
CA LEU A 23 2.52 13.54 7.69
C LEU A 23 2.74 14.92 8.32
N THR A 24 3.83 15.10 9.06
CA THR A 24 4.00 16.27 9.91
C THR A 24 5.14 17.21 9.54
N LYS A 25 6.15 16.73 8.82
CA LYS A 25 7.37 17.51 8.59
C LYS A 25 7.69 17.79 7.13
N ILE A 26 6.92 17.23 6.22
CA ILE A 26 7.10 17.46 4.79
C ILE A 26 6.01 18.40 4.30
N GLU A 27 6.42 19.44 3.60
CA GLU A 27 5.47 20.43 3.06
C GLU A 27 5.30 20.35 1.56
N ASP A 28 5.84 19.32 0.92
CA ASP A 28 5.70 19.14 -0.51
C ASP A 28 4.30 18.64 -0.83
N PRO A 29 3.50 19.40 -1.59
CA PRO A 29 2.13 18.98 -1.92
C PRO A 29 2.06 17.65 -2.66
N ARG A 30 3.12 17.28 -3.38
CA ARG A 30 3.16 15.99 -4.08
C ARG A 30 3.17 14.80 -3.12
N LEU A 31 3.52 15.02 -1.86
CA LEU A 31 3.62 13.97 -0.85
C LEU A 31 2.51 14.01 0.19
N ALA A 32 1.56 14.94 0.05
CA ALA A 32 0.54 15.17 1.08
C ALA A 32 -0.34 13.96 1.36
N ASP A 33 -0.60 13.13 0.35
CA ASP A 33 -1.48 11.97 0.49
C ASP A 33 -0.76 10.65 0.29
N VAL A 34 0.56 10.67 0.34
CA VAL A 34 1.38 9.46 0.16
C VAL A 34 1.44 8.67 1.45
N SER A 35 1.26 7.36 1.33
CA SER A 35 1.36 6.42 2.46
C SER A 35 2.58 5.53 2.28
N VAL A 36 3.30 5.28 3.38
CA VAL A 36 4.33 4.24 3.41
C VAL A 36 3.61 2.92 3.67
N THR A 37 3.67 2.01 2.72
CA THR A 37 2.97 0.73 2.83
C THR A 37 3.85 -0.37 3.43
N ASP A 38 5.15 -0.29 3.23
CA ASP A 38 6.08 -1.27 3.78
C ASP A 38 7.50 -0.71 3.78
N VAL A 39 8.33 -1.25 4.65
CA VAL A 39 9.76 -0.93 4.70
C VAL A 39 10.52 -2.23 4.89
N LYS A 40 11.55 -2.43 4.07
CA LYS A 40 12.43 -3.58 4.18
C LYS A 40 13.87 -3.12 4.20
N VAL A 41 14.50 -3.23 5.35
CA VAL A 41 15.91 -2.92 5.52
C VAL A 41 16.69 -4.20 5.31
N ASP A 42 17.78 -4.14 4.55
CA ASP A 42 18.56 -5.35 4.34
C ASP A 42 19.35 -5.71 5.62
N ARG A 43 19.80 -6.95 5.70
CA ARG A 43 20.43 -7.47 6.92
C ARG A 43 21.75 -6.78 7.23
N GLU A 44 22.42 -6.30 6.20
CA GLU A 44 23.66 -5.55 6.35
C GLU A 44 23.43 -4.10 6.73
N LEU A 45 22.17 -3.66 6.73
CA LEU A 45 21.78 -2.29 7.04
C LEU A 45 22.35 -1.28 6.04
N ASP A 46 22.57 -1.71 4.80
CA ASP A 46 23.09 -0.83 3.75
C ASP A 46 21.97 -0.04 3.08
N TYR A 47 20.82 -0.66 2.89
CA TYR A 47 19.67 -0.05 2.19
C TYR A 47 18.38 -0.27 2.94
N ALA A 48 17.55 0.74 2.92
CA ALA A 48 16.17 0.64 3.38
C ALA A 48 15.27 0.82 2.16
N ASN A 49 14.58 -0.24 1.78
CA ASN A 49 13.64 -0.22 0.65
C ASN A 49 12.28 0.19 1.17
N ILE A 50 11.80 1.34 0.72
CA ILE A 50 10.58 1.96 1.22
C ILE A 50 9.54 1.91 0.11
N TYR A 51 8.42 1.27 0.40
CA TYR A 51 7.32 1.10 -0.55
C TYR A 51 6.22 2.10 -0.21
N VAL A 52 5.74 2.80 -1.22
CA VAL A 52 4.76 3.87 -1.04
C VAL A 52 3.61 3.73 -2.02
N SER A 53 2.49 4.36 -1.68
CA SER A 53 1.31 4.39 -2.52
C SER A 53 0.56 5.69 -2.28
N ALA A 54 -0.39 6.00 -3.16
CA ALA A 54 -1.27 7.17 -3.03
C ALA A 54 -2.66 6.79 -3.55
N PRO A 55 -3.71 7.47 -3.07
CA PRO A 55 -5.09 7.10 -3.46
C PRO A 55 -5.37 7.18 -4.95
N GLN A 56 -4.70 8.07 -5.66
CA GLN A 56 -4.90 8.24 -7.10
C GLN A 56 -4.31 7.10 -7.93
N GLY A 57 -3.49 6.24 -7.30
CA GLY A 57 -2.90 5.10 -7.96
C GLY A 57 -1.65 5.43 -8.74
N ARG A 58 -1.28 4.52 -9.61
CA ARG A 58 0.01 4.48 -10.28
C ARG A 58 0.29 5.68 -11.19
N VAL A 59 -0.74 6.40 -11.57
CA VAL A 59 -0.56 7.62 -12.36
C VAL A 59 0.33 8.63 -11.63
N ARG A 60 0.40 8.55 -10.32
CA ARG A 60 1.22 9.44 -9.51
C ARG A 60 2.63 8.92 -9.23
N GLU A 61 2.95 7.72 -9.70
CA GLU A 61 4.22 7.07 -9.35
C GLU A 61 5.43 7.96 -9.61
N LYS A 62 5.52 8.51 -10.81
CA LYS A 62 6.70 9.28 -11.20
C LYS A 62 6.90 10.52 -10.32
N GLU A 63 5.84 11.30 -10.14
CA GLU A 63 5.98 12.53 -9.36
C GLU A 63 6.25 12.26 -7.88
N VAL A 64 5.63 11.20 -7.34
CA VAL A 64 5.82 10.84 -5.94
C VAL A 64 7.25 10.37 -5.70
N LEU A 65 7.75 9.48 -6.56
CA LEU A 65 9.11 9.00 -6.39
C LEU A 65 10.15 10.12 -6.59
N GLU A 66 9.91 11.02 -7.52
CA GLU A 66 10.79 12.18 -7.69
C GLU A 66 10.81 13.06 -6.43
N ALA A 67 9.63 13.30 -5.85
CA ALA A 67 9.52 14.11 -4.65
C ALA A 67 10.22 13.44 -3.46
N LEU A 68 10.06 12.13 -3.31
CA LEU A 68 10.71 11.39 -2.23
C LEU A 68 12.23 11.38 -2.39
N ASN A 69 12.71 11.17 -3.61
CA ASN A 69 14.15 11.19 -3.87
C ASN A 69 14.73 12.58 -3.63
N HIS A 70 13.99 13.62 -3.95
CA HIS A 70 14.40 14.98 -3.66
C HIS A 70 14.49 15.24 -2.16
N ALA A 71 13.60 14.67 -1.38
CA ALA A 71 13.55 14.83 0.06
C ALA A 71 14.40 13.79 0.83
N ALA A 72 15.08 12.89 0.13
CA ALA A 72 15.75 11.75 0.75
C ALA A 72 16.76 12.16 1.83
N GLY A 73 17.51 13.22 1.59
CA GLY A 73 18.50 13.69 2.57
C GLY A 73 17.83 14.17 3.86
N PHE A 74 16.75 14.92 3.73
CA PHE A 74 15.98 15.38 4.87
C PHE A 74 15.35 14.21 5.63
N LEU A 75 14.78 13.26 4.88
CA LEU A 75 14.16 12.09 5.49
C LEU A 75 15.18 11.26 6.26
N LYS A 76 16.35 11.08 5.68
CA LYS A 76 17.42 10.34 6.33
C LYS A 76 17.86 11.04 7.63
N TYR A 77 17.98 12.33 7.58
CA TYR A 77 18.35 13.13 8.75
C TYR A 77 17.33 12.97 9.88
N GLU A 78 16.04 13.11 9.55
CA GLU A 78 14.99 12.99 10.53
C GLU A 78 14.89 11.57 11.10
N LEU A 79 15.07 10.57 10.25
CA LEU A 79 15.10 9.18 10.69
C LEU A 79 16.26 8.94 11.67
N ALA A 80 17.42 9.51 11.40
CA ALA A 80 18.59 9.35 12.26
C ALA A 80 18.37 9.96 13.63
N ASN A 81 17.52 10.98 13.73
CA ASN A 81 17.18 11.58 15.02
C ASN A 81 16.25 10.70 15.85
N GLU A 82 15.47 9.83 15.20
CA GLU A 82 14.43 9.04 15.87
C GLU A 82 14.80 7.57 16.04
N ILE A 83 15.70 7.08 15.19
CA ILE A 83 16.06 5.66 15.19
C ILE A 83 17.53 5.52 15.53
N ASP A 84 17.81 4.71 16.54
CA ASP A 84 19.16 4.52 17.03
C ASP A 84 19.86 3.41 16.25
N LEU A 85 20.48 3.77 15.13
CA LEU A 85 21.31 2.88 14.35
C LEU A 85 22.69 3.52 14.19
N ARG A 86 23.73 2.70 14.27
CA ARG A 86 25.10 3.17 14.15
C ARG A 86 25.32 3.89 12.82
N ILE A 87 24.83 3.29 11.75
CA ILE A 87 24.90 3.86 10.41
C ILE A 87 23.50 3.78 9.81
N MET A 88 23.00 4.90 9.31
CA MET A 88 21.67 4.94 8.71
C MET A 88 21.76 4.38 7.29
N PRO A 89 20.91 3.41 6.93
CA PRO A 89 20.90 2.86 5.57
C PRO A 89 20.55 3.92 4.53
N LYS A 90 20.96 3.70 3.31
CA LYS A 90 20.51 4.53 2.19
C LYS A 90 19.07 4.24 1.87
N LEU A 91 18.29 5.29 1.66
CA LEU A 91 16.85 5.14 1.38
C LEU A 91 16.63 4.92 -0.11
N ARG A 92 15.82 3.90 -0.44
CA ARG A 92 15.39 3.63 -1.81
C ARG A 92 13.88 3.55 -1.81
N PHE A 93 13.24 4.24 -2.73
CA PHE A 93 11.79 4.37 -2.77
C PHE A 93 11.22 3.61 -3.96
N PHE A 94 10.16 2.87 -3.72
CA PHE A 94 9.49 2.06 -4.73
C PHE A 94 7.99 2.26 -4.65
N TRP A 95 7.32 2.21 -5.79
CA TRP A 95 5.87 2.25 -5.82
C TRP A 95 5.33 0.87 -5.45
N ASP A 96 4.38 0.82 -4.54
CA ASP A 96 3.76 -0.43 -4.13
C ASP A 96 2.43 -0.58 -4.86
N VAL A 97 2.35 -1.60 -5.73
CA VAL A 97 1.14 -1.85 -6.51
C VAL A 97 0.14 -2.74 -5.76
N THR A 98 0.52 -3.26 -4.59
CA THR A 98 -0.33 -4.17 -3.81
C THR A 98 -1.69 -3.57 -3.46
N PRO A 99 -1.79 -2.32 -2.97
CA PRO A 99 -3.10 -1.74 -2.67
C PRO A 99 -4.02 -1.67 -3.88
N GLU A 100 -3.49 -1.33 -5.04
CA GLU A 100 -4.29 -1.25 -6.26
C GLU A 100 -4.77 -2.62 -6.70
N ARG A 101 -3.89 -3.62 -6.59
CA ARG A 101 -4.25 -5.00 -6.92
C ARG A 101 -5.30 -5.54 -5.96
N ALA A 102 -5.18 -5.22 -4.69
CA ALA A 102 -6.17 -5.64 -3.69
C ALA A 102 -7.54 -5.04 -3.98
N ASP A 103 -7.59 -3.75 -4.31
CA ASP A 103 -8.84 -3.09 -4.69
C ASP A 103 -9.47 -3.75 -5.90
N ARG A 104 -8.66 -4.10 -6.89
CA ARG A 104 -9.14 -4.75 -8.11
C ARG A 104 -9.72 -6.11 -7.81
N ILE A 105 -9.04 -6.89 -6.98
CA ILE A 105 -9.51 -8.21 -6.56
C ILE A 105 -10.81 -8.08 -5.78
N ASP A 106 -10.89 -7.14 -4.86
CA ASP A 106 -12.10 -6.90 -4.07
C ASP A 106 -13.29 -6.55 -4.96
N THR A 107 -13.06 -5.71 -5.96
CA THR A 107 -14.10 -5.33 -6.91
C THR A 107 -14.60 -6.55 -7.68
N LEU A 108 -13.67 -7.38 -8.17
CA LEU A 108 -14.04 -8.59 -8.91
C LEU A 108 -14.82 -9.56 -8.03
N LEU A 109 -14.39 -9.74 -6.79
CA LEU A 109 -15.10 -10.63 -5.87
C LEU A 109 -16.50 -10.12 -5.56
N ALA A 110 -16.66 -8.80 -5.43
CA ALA A 110 -17.97 -8.22 -5.20
C ALA A 110 -18.90 -8.45 -6.39
N LEU A 111 -18.39 -8.28 -7.62
CA LEU A 111 -19.16 -8.52 -8.82
C LEU A 111 -19.56 -9.99 -8.93
N LEU A 112 -18.64 -10.90 -8.63
CA LEU A 112 -18.94 -12.34 -8.68
C LEU A 112 -20.00 -12.72 -7.65
N ARG A 113 -19.94 -12.12 -6.46
CA ARG A 113 -20.97 -12.39 -5.44
C ARG A 113 -22.34 -11.89 -5.86
N GLU A 114 -22.40 -10.76 -6.53
CA GLU A 114 -23.67 -10.25 -7.03
C GLU A 114 -24.25 -11.13 -8.11
N GLU A 115 -23.41 -11.59 -9.04
CA GLU A 115 -23.84 -12.53 -10.06
C GLU A 115 -24.37 -13.83 -9.47
N HIS A 116 -23.64 -14.38 -8.50
CA HIS A 116 -24.03 -15.62 -7.84
C HIS A 116 -25.36 -15.45 -7.10
N LYS A 117 -25.52 -14.32 -6.45
CA LYS A 117 -26.78 -14.04 -5.74
C LYS A 117 -27.94 -13.92 -6.69
N ALA A 118 -27.74 -13.26 -7.81
CA ALA A 118 -28.78 -13.14 -8.82
C ALA A 118 -29.17 -14.51 -9.39
N GLU A 119 -28.19 -15.37 -9.62
CA GLU A 119 -28.45 -16.73 -10.09
C GLU A 119 -29.23 -17.55 -9.07
N GLU A 120 -28.87 -17.43 -7.80
CA GLU A 120 -29.59 -18.12 -6.74
C GLU A 120 -31.03 -17.64 -6.63
N GLU A 121 -31.25 -16.36 -6.73
CA GLU A 121 -32.62 -15.82 -6.70
C GLU A 121 -33.46 -16.31 -7.87
N THR A 122 -32.84 -16.40 -9.03
CA THR A 122 -33.52 -16.93 -10.21
C THR A 122 -33.91 -18.39 -10.00
N ILE A 123 -33.02 -19.19 -9.44
CA ILE A 123 -33.27 -20.59 -9.16
C ILE A 123 -34.36 -20.76 -8.12
N GLU A 124 -34.38 -19.94 -7.09
CA GLU A 124 -35.36 -20.03 -6.02
C GLU A 124 -36.73 -19.55 -6.45
N ASN A 125 -36.82 -18.66 -7.42
CA ASN A 125 -38.09 -18.11 -7.89
C ASN A 125 -38.24 -18.28 -9.40
N PRO A 126 -38.10 -19.50 -9.90
CA PRO A 126 -38.11 -19.68 -11.34
C PRO A 126 -39.49 -19.43 -11.98
N SER A 127 -40.55 -19.56 -11.20
CA SER A 127 -41.86 -19.39 -11.74
C SER A 127 -42.28 -17.96 -11.92
N ASP A 128 -41.57 -17.07 -11.35
CA ASP A 128 -41.93 -15.70 -11.48
C ASP A 128 -41.81 -15.22 -12.86
N GLU A 129 -41.45 -15.99 -13.58
CA GLU A 129 -41.28 -15.64 -14.77
C GLU A 129 -41.82 -16.46 -15.57
N GLY A 130 -42.10 -17.18 -15.22
CA GLY A 130 -42.43 -17.88 -15.93
C GLY A 130 -43.41 -18.51 -15.79
N GLU A 131 -43.87 -18.58 -15.10
CA GLU A 131 -44.43 -19.04 -15.18
C GLU A 131 -45.01 -18.97 -15.79
N ALA A 132 -44.78 -18.90 -15.76
CA ALA A 132 -44.83 -18.81 -16.27
C ALA A 132 -44.69 -18.73 -16.95
N ASN A 133 -44.69 -18.86 -16.96
CA ASN A 133 -44.09 -18.80 -17.61
C ASN A 133 -43.42 -19.04 -17.83
N GLY A 134 -43.20 -19.36 -17.40
CA GLY A 134 -42.37 -19.65 -17.42
C GLY A 134 -41.64 -19.73 -17.63
N SER A 135 -41.52 -19.51 -17.61
CA SER A 135 -40.58 -19.45 -17.88
C SER A 135 -39.79 -19.23 -17.93
N ALA A 136 -39.49 -19.12 -17.58
CA ALA A 136 -38.66 -18.92 -17.54
C ALA A 136 -37.86 -18.75 -17.87
N ASP A 137 -37.61 -18.63 -17.85
CA ASP A 137 -36.78 -18.50 -18.20
C ASP A 137 -35.94 -18.39 -18.28
#